data_e5f3ef40ba3e401ef4a0fd0c81113e2d
#
_entry.id   e5f3ef40ba3e401ef4a0fd0c81113e2d
#
_cell.length_a   1.000
_cell.length_b   1.000
_cell.length_c   1.000
_cell.angle_alpha   90.00
_cell.angle_beta   90.00
_cell.angle_gamma   90.00
#
_symmetry.space_group_name_H-M   'P 1'
#
loop_
_entity.id
_entity.type
_entity.pdbx_description
1 polymer ?
#
loop_
_entity_poly.entity_id
_entity_poly.type
_entity_poly.pdbx_seq_one_letter_code
_entity_poly.pdbx_strand_id
1 'polypeptide(L)'
;LIRDTREVVPDVMEYVKTTGAQAEKINIFMADLEEREILRKELMAMPELSISSSMYNNLEVNAKGADKGSALLWLADHLGISREETMAFGDGENDIPMIKAAGIGVAMENALDTVKEAADTITLNNDEDGVAAAIRKFIFGSSEE
;
A
#
# COMPACT_ATOMS: atom_id res chain seq x y z
N LEU A 1 17.17 10.03 -11.63
CA LEU A 1 17.26 8.85 -10.77
C LEU A 1 16.31 7.72 -11.20
N ILE A 2 15.02 7.97 -11.44
CA ILE A 2 14.09 6.90 -11.85
C ILE A 2 14.34 6.43 -13.28
N ARG A 3 14.72 7.32 -14.22
CA ARG A 3 15.04 6.95 -15.61
C ARG A 3 16.28 6.07 -15.74
N ASP A 4 17.26 6.24 -14.87
CA ASP A 4 18.54 5.55 -14.94
C ASP A 4 18.49 4.09 -14.46
N THR A 5 17.38 3.71 -13.80
CA THR A 5 17.15 2.38 -13.23
C THR A 5 16.06 1.59 -13.94
N ARG A 6 15.50 2.11 -15.05
CA ARG A 6 14.41 1.48 -15.81
C ARG A 6 14.76 1.34 -17.26
N GLU A 7 14.46 0.18 -17.81
CA GLU A 7 14.52 -0.07 -19.25
C GLU A 7 13.22 0.41 -19.89
N VAL A 8 13.36 1.15 -21.01
CA VAL A 8 12.20 1.59 -21.82
C VAL A 8 11.99 0.55 -22.91
N VAL A 9 10.85 -0.10 -22.90
CA VAL A 9 10.47 -1.07 -23.92
C VAL A 9 9.29 -0.53 -24.74
N PRO A 10 9.34 -0.64 -26.09
CA PRO A 10 8.27 -0.14 -26.96
C PRO A 10 6.97 -0.88 -26.79
N ASP A 11 7.02 -2.19 -26.55
CA ASP A 11 5.88 -3.07 -26.34
C ASP A 11 6.16 -4.03 -25.19
N VAL A 12 5.48 -3.79 -24.07
CA VAL A 12 5.61 -4.61 -22.84
C VAL A 12 5.14 -6.05 -23.07
N MET A 13 4.10 -6.26 -23.87
CA MET A 13 3.56 -7.59 -24.13
C MET A 13 4.51 -8.44 -24.97
N GLU A 14 5.14 -7.83 -25.97
CA GLU A 14 6.18 -8.50 -26.75
C GLU A 14 7.42 -8.80 -25.91
N TYR A 15 7.83 -7.85 -25.08
CA TYR A 15 8.96 -8.02 -24.16
C TYR A 15 8.71 -9.22 -23.21
N VAL A 16 7.57 -9.29 -22.55
CA VAL A 16 7.21 -10.39 -21.65
C VAL A 16 7.19 -11.73 -22.38
N LYS A 17 6.61 -11.78 -23.60
CA LYS A 17 6.54 -13.02 -24.38
C LYS A 17 7.91 -13.53 -24.86
N THR A 18 8.80 -12.60 -25.23
CA THR A 18 10.12 -12.97 -25.78
C THR A 18 11.16 -13.27 -24.72
N THR A 19 11.09 -12.58 -23.58
CA THR A 19 12.07 -12.76 -22.48
C THR A 19 11.61 -13.75 -21.42
N GLY A 20 10.33 -14.06 -21.34
CA GLY A 20 9.74 -14.84 -20.23
C GLY A 20 9.72 -14.09 -18.91
N ALA A 21 9.87 -12.75 -18.94
CA ALA A 21 9.82 -11.92 -17.74
C ALA A 21 8.48 -12.08 -17.01
N GLN A 22 8.52 -12.13 -15.69
CA GLN A 22 7.33 -12.15 -14.86
C GLN A 22 7.07 -10.76 -14.30
N ALA A 23 5.83 -10.30 -14.41
CA ALA A 23 5.42 -9.04 -13.82
C ALA A 23 4.93 -9.28 -12.38
N GLU A 24 5.65 -8.77 -11.40
CA GLU A 24 5.24 -8.81 -9.99
C GLU A 24 4.20 -7.72 -9.68
N LYS A 25 4.31 -6.57 -10.33
CA LYS A 25 3.40 -5.43 -10.22
C LYS A 25 3.36 -4.66 -11.54
N ILE A 26 2.19 -4.18 -11.92
CA ILE A 26 2.04 -3.22 -13.01
C ILE A 26 1.58 -1.88 -12.40
N ASN A 27 2.29 -0.81 -12.71
CA ASN A 27 1.93 0.54 -12.29
C ASN A 27 1.56 1.36 -13.53
N ILE A 28 0.30 1.77 -13.62
CA ILE A 28 -0.26 2.48 -14.77
C ILE A 28 -0.45 3.94 -14.36
N PHE A 29 0.20 4.86 -15.06
CA PHE A 29 0.03 6.29 -14.87
C PHE A 29 -0.85 6.85 -15.99
N MET A 30 -1.88 7.60 -15.62
CA MET A 30 -2.84 8.17 -16.55
C MET A 30 -2.98 9.68 -16.33
N ALA A 31 -3.04 10.44 -17.42
CA ALA A 31 -3.27 11.87 -17.36
C ALA A 31 -4.77 12.20 -17.26
N ASP A 32 -5.61 11.35 -17.85
CA ASP A 32 -7.07 11.48 -17.80
C ASP A 32 -7.61 10.68 -16.61
N LEU A 33 -8.24 11.38 -15.67
CA LEU A 33 -8.79 10.78 -14.45
C LEU A 33 -10.12 10.07 -14.68
N GLU A 34 -10.89 10.46 -15.71
CA GLU A 34 -12.15 9.77 -16.06
C GLU A 34 -11.84 8.42 -16.68
N GLU A 35 -10.89 8.36 -17.64
CA GLU A 35 -10.42 7.12 -18.21
C GLU A 35 -9.79 6.21 -17.13
N ARG A 36 -9.07 6.79 -16.18
CA ARG A 36 -8.50 6.06 -15.05
C ARG A 36 -9.60 5.36 -14.21
N GLU A 37 -10.69 6.04 -13.90
CA GLU A 37 -11.79 5.46 -13.13
C GLU A 37 -12.57 4.39 -13.92
N ILE A 38 -12.68 4.54 -15.23
CA ILE A 38 -13.24 3.49 -16.10
C ILE A 38 -12.36 2.24 -16.05
N LEU A 39 -11.05 2.39 -16.29
CA LEU A 39 -10.09 1.29 -16.25
C LEU A 39 -10.04 0.63 -14.86
N ARG A 40 -10.08 1.43 -13.78
CA ARG A 40 -10.12 0.92 -12.41
C ARG A 40 -11.31 -0.02 -12.19
N LYS A 41 -12.50 0.36 -12.64
CA LYS A 41 -13.71 -0.47 -12.51
C LYS A 41 -13.60 -1.76 -13.31
N GLU A 42 -13.05 -1.71 -14.52
CA GLU A 42 -12.84 -2.88 -15.36
C GLU A 42 -11.84 -3.87 -14.72
N LEU A 43 -10.72 -3.35 -14.22
CA LEU A 43 -9.71 -4.18 -13.54
C LEU A 43 -10.22 -4.76 -12.21
N MET A 44 -11.00 -4.00 -11.45
CA MET A 44 -11.62 -4.49 -10.20
C MET A 44 -12.66 -5.59 -10.43
N ALA A 45 -13.21 -5.71 -11.63
CA ALA A 45 -14.12 -6.81 -12.01
C ALA A 45 -13.37 -8.12 -12.28
N MET A 46 -12.04 -8.11 -12.36
CA MET A 46 -11.20 -9.29 -12.55
C MET A 46 -10.86 -9.91 -11.19
N PRO A 47 -11.36 -11.10 -10.86
CA PRO A 47 -11.24 -11.67 -9.51
C PRO A 47 -9.81 -12.08 -9.14
N GLU A 48 -8.91 -12.19 -10.11
CA GLU A 48 -7.50 -12.53 -9.93
C GLU A 48 -6.63 -11.34 -9.55
N LEU A 49 -7.16 -10.11 -9.65
CA LEU A 49 -6.40 -8.90 -9.44
C LEU A 49 -6.75 -8.22 -8.12
N SER A 50 -5.79 -7.50 -7.59
CA SER A 50 -5.93 -6.52 -6.51
C SER A 50 -5.50 -5.15 -7.03
N ILE A 51 -6.42 -4.18 -6.98
CA ILE A 51 -6.18 -2.85 -7.52
C ILE A 51 -6.11 -1.85 -6.36
N SER A 52 -5.04 -1.08 -6.32
CA SER A 52 -4.84 0.02 -5.37
C SER A 52 -4.26 1.25 -6.07
N SER A 53 -4.11 2.32 -5.34
CA SER A 53 -3.45 3.54 -5.80
C SER A 53 -2.54 4.06 -4.70
N SER A 54 -1.40 4.61 -5.08
CA SER A 54 -0.48 5.34 -4.20
C SER A 54 -0.39 6.82 -4.54
N MET A 55 -0.94 7.21 -5.69
CA MET A 55 -1.00 8.59 -6.17
C MET A 55 -2.35 8.83 -6.84
N TYR A 56 -2.74 10.11 -6.98
CA TYR A 56 -4.03 10.49 -7.57
C TYR A 56 -4.23 10.04 -9.04
N ASN A 57 -3.14 9.82 -9.76
CA ASN A 57 -3.15 9.54 -11.20
C ASN A 57 -2.57 8.16 -11.57
N ASN A 58 -2.40 7.25 -10.59
CA ASN A 58 -1.92 5.90 -10.88
C ASN A 58 -2.95 4.82 -10.52
N LEU A 59 -2.76 3.66 -11.11
CA LEU A 59 -3.34 2.39 -10.68
C LEU A 59 -2.20 1.39 -10.47
N GLU A 60 -2.20 0.73 -9.33
CA GLU A 60 -1.31 -0.37 -9.02
C GLU A 60 -2.09 -1.68 -9.16
N VAL A 61 -1.66 -2.50 -10.12
CA VAL A 61 -2.27 -3.79 -10.42
C VAL A 61 -1.36 -4.88 -9.88
N ASN A 62 -1.86 -5.64 -8.94
CA ASN A 62 -1.18 -6.76 -8.31
C ASN A 62 -2.00 -8.05 -8.49
N ALA A 63 -1.38 -9.20 -8.30
CA ALA A 63 -2.12 -10.44 -8.15
C ALA A 63 -2.97 -10.38 -6.86
N LYS A 64 -4.11 -11.06 -6.86
CA LYS A 64 -4.96 -11.17 -5.68
C LYS A 64 -4.18 -11.70 -4.49
N GLY A 65 -4.29 -11.02 -3.37
CA GLY A 65 -3.57 -11.35 -2.14
C GLY A 65 -2.11 -10.86 -2.11
N ALA A 66 -1.62 -10.20 -3.16
CA ALA A 66 -0.32 -9.54 -3.16
C ALA A 66 -0.51 -8.07 -2.75
N ASP A 67 -0.77 -7.84 -1.48
CA ASP A 67 -0.95 -6.53 -0.86
C ASP A 67 -0.08 -6.37 0.39
N LYS A 68 0.00 -5.14 0.92
CA LYS A 68 0.82 -4.83 2.10
C LYS A 68 0.39 -5.58 3.36
N GLY A 69 -0.91 -5.88 3.49
CA GLY A 69 -1.43 -6.62 4.64
C GLY A 69 -1.00 -8.08 4.63
N SER A 70 -1.14 -8.74 3.48
CA SER A 70 -0.67 -10.12 3.30
C SER A 70 0.84 -10.23 3.51
N ALA A 71 1.61 -9.25 3.03
CA ALA A 71 3.06 -9.20 3.22
C ALA A 71 3.44 -9.03 4.69
N LEU A 72 2.72 -8.16 5.43
CA LEU A 72 2.92 -7.97 6.87
C LEU A 72 2.70 -9.29 7.64
N LEU A 73 1.56 -9.94 7.41
CA LEU A 73 1.22 -11.18 8.11
C LEU A 73 2.17 -12.32 7.76
N TRP A 74 2.57 -12.43 6.49
CA TRP A 74 3.56 -13.42 6.07
C TRP A 74 4.92 -13.20 6.76
N LEU A 75 5.37 -11.95 6.84
CA LEU A 75 6.63 -11.61 7.51
C LEU A 75 6.54 -11.87 9.02
N ALA A 76 5.44 -11.50 9.67
CA ALA A 76 5.22 -11.75 11.09
C ALA A 76 5.27 -13.25 11.39
N ASP A 77 4.54 -14.07 10.62
CA ASP A 77 4.56 -15.54 10.75
C ASP A 77 5.96 -16.11 10.56
N HIS A 78 6.68 -15.65 9.51
CA HIS A 78 8.06 -16.10 9.24
C HIS A 78 9.03 -15.79 10.39
N LEU A 79 8.81 -14.69 11.12
CA LEU A 79 9.61 -14.27 12.26
C LEU A 79 9.10 -14.83 13.60
N GLY A 80 7.99 -15.57 13.61
CA GLY A 80 7.37 -16.08 14.82
C GLY A 80 6.72 -14.99 15.69
N ILE A 81 6.31 -13.87 15.05
CA ILE A 81 5.65 -12.72 15.70
C ILE A 81 4.14 -12.90 15.52
N SER A 82 3.36 -12.81 16.58
CA SER A 82 1.91 -12.86 16.48
C SER A 82 1.34 -11.57 15.87
N ARG A 83 0.13 -11.64 15.30
CA ARG A 83 -0.54 -10.47 14.75
C ARG A 83 -0.66 -9.34 15.78
N GLU A 84 -0.99 -9.69 17.00
CA GLU A 84 -1.20 -8.76 18.12
C GLU A 84 0.06 -7.98 18.49
N GLU A 85 1.23 -8.48 18.10
CA GLU A 85 2.55 -7.83 18.31
C GLU A 85 2.97 -6.96 17.13
N THR A 86 2.10 -6.79 16.11
CA THR A 86 2.38 -5.96 14.94
C THR A 86 1.71 -4.60 15.04
N MET A 87 2.37 -3.57 14.53
CA MET A 87 1.83 -2.23 14.35
C MET A 87 2.10 -1.78 12.92
N ALA A 88 1.09 -1.20 12.27
CA ALA A 88 1.20 -0.69 10.91
C ALA A 88 0.78 0.77 10.82
N PHE A 89 1.47 1.51 9.96
CA PHE A 89 1.22 2.93 9.70
C PHE A 89 0.92 3.14 8.23
N GLY A 90 0.01 4.05 7.91
CA GLY A 90 -0.29 4.36 6.52
C GLY A 90 -1.07 5.65 6.33
N ASP A 91 -1.03 6.16 5.09
CA ASP A 91 -1.74 7.37 4.68
C ASP A 91 -2.48 7.21 3.35
N GLY A 92 -2.17 6.19 2.56
CA GLY A 92 -2.75 5.92 1.24
C GLY A 92 -3.67 4.69 1.18
N GLU A 93 -4.46 4.58 0.10
CA GLU A 93 -5.36 3.44 -0.11
C GLU A 93 -4.64 2.08 -0.08
N ASN A 94 -3.41 2.02 -0.58
CA ASN A 94 -2.60 0.80 -0.61
C ASN A 94 -2.12 0.35 0.78
N ASP A 95 -2.30 1.18 1.81
CA ASP A 95 -1.98 0.87 3.21
C ASP A 95 -3.17 0.25 3.97
N ILE A 96 -4.40 0.44 3.48
CA ILE A 96 -5.61 -0.06 4.15
C ILE A 96 -5.53 -1.55 4.48
N PRO A 97 -5.08 -2.44 3.57
CA PRO A 97 -4.94 -3.86 3.91
C PRO A 97 -3.97 -4.11 5.07
N MET A 98 -2.85 -3.37 5.13
CA MET A 98 -1.86 -3.50 6.18
C MET A 98 -2.37 -2.97 7.53
N ILE A 99 -3.04 -1.82 7.52
CA ILE A 99 -3.67 -1.22 8.69
C ILE A 99 -4.70 -2.20 9.31
N LYS A 100 -5.55 -2.81 8.49
CA LYS A 100 -6.54 -3.79 8.93
C LYS A 100 -5.94 -5.12 9.40
N ALA A 101 -4.81 -5.51 8.82
CA ALA A 101 -4.17 -6.78 9.12
C ALA A 101 -3.36 -6.72 10.42
N ALA A 102 -2.79 -5.59 10.78
CA ALA A 102 -1.97 -5.41 11.98
C ALA A 102 -2.75 -5.64 13.29
N GLY A 103 -2.02 -5.84 14.38
CA GLY A 103 -2.55 -5.82 15.75
C GLY A 103 -2.99 -4.41 16.15
N ILE A 104 -2.22 -3.39 15.73
CA ILE A 104 -2.59 -1.97 15.86
C ILE A 104 -2.39 -1.30 14.50
N GLY A 105 -3.48 -0.88 13.88
CA GLY A 105 -3.49 -0.09 12.66
C GLY A 105 -3.56 1.40 12.94
N VAL A 106 -2.59 2.16 12.47
CA VAL A 106 -2.45 3.61 12.73
C VAL A 106 -2.53 4.39 11.43
N ALA A 107 -3.49 5.30 11.30
CA ALA A 107 -3.53 6.25 10.21
C ALA A 107 -2.72 7.51 10.56
N MET A 108 -2.01 8.06 9.59
CA MET A 108 -1.40 9.39 9.73
C MET A 108 -2.49 10.46 9.69
N GLU A 109 -2.26 11.62 10.31
CA GLU A 109 -3.24 12.73 10.26
C GLU A 109 -3.48 13.24 8.84
N ASN A 110 -2.44 13.25 8.00
CA ASN A 110 -2.53 13.58 6.58
C ASN A 110 -3.15 12.47 5.70
N ALA A 111 -3.56 11.35 6.28
CA ALA A 111 -4.13 10.24 5.54
C ALA A 111 -5.48 10.58 4.92
N LEU A 112 -5.85 9.85 3.85
CA LEU A 112 -7.18 9.89 3.27
C LEU A 112 -8.24 9.47 4.29
N ASP A 113 -9.45 10.02 4.20
CA ASP A 113 -10.54 9.69 5.13
C ASP A 113 -10.83 8.19 5.18
N THR A 114 -10.80 7.51 4.03
CA THR A 114 -10.98 6.04 3.95
C THR A 114 -9.91 5.26 4.71
N VAL A 115 -8.69 5.79 4.82
CA VAL A 115 -7.59 5.19 5.60
C VAL A 115 -7.82 5.42 7.09
N LYS A 116 -8.24 6.63 7.48
CA LYS A 116 -8.58 6.97 8.87
C LYS A 116 -9.74 6.13 9.40
N GLU A 117 -10.76 5.91 8.58
CA GLU A 117 -11.90 5.04 8.91
C GLU A 117 -11.52 3.56 9.08
N ALA A 118 -10.45 3.13 8.41
CA ALA A 118 -9.97 1.75 8.47
C ALA A 118 -9.03 1.47 9.66
N ALA A 119 -8.51 2.52 10.31
CA ALA A 119 -7.51 2.44 11.36
C ALA A 119 -8.13 2.35 12.77
N ASP A 120 -7.39 1.75 13.70
CA ASP A 120 -7.76 1.71 15.11
C ASP A 120 -7.56 3.07 15.79
N THR A 121 -6.60 3.86 15.29
CA THR A 121 -6.26 5.18 15.84
C THR A 121 -5.60 6.07 14.78
N ILE A 122 -5.57 7.37 15.06
CA ILE A 122 -4.90 8.37 14.23
C ILE A 122 -3.74 8.94 15.05
N THR A 123 -2.60 9.14 14.41
CA THR A 123 -1.43 9.82 14.97
C THR A 123 -1.23 11.19 14.30
N LEU A 124 -0.15 11.89 14.65
CA LEU A 124 0.22 13.15 14.01
C LEU A 124 0.54 12.97 12.53
N ASN A 125 0.68 14.07 11.79
CA ASN A 125 1.01 13.99 10.36
C ASN A 125 2.47 13.54 10.13
N ASN A 126 2.81 13.30 8.87
CA ASN A 126 4.15 12.85 8.49
C ASN A 126 5.24 13.90 8.72
N ASP A 127 4.88 15.19 8.77
CA ASP A 127 5.82 16.31 9.02
C ASP A 127 6.00 16.60 10.52
N GLU A 128 5.24 15.95 11.39
CA GLU A 128 5.23 16.11 12.84
C GLU A 128 5.65 14.84 13.60
N ASP A 129 6.49 14.03 12.98
CA ASP A 129 6.98 12.77 13.58
C ASP A 129 5.87 11.80 14.05
N GLY A 130 4.74 11.74 13.34
CA GLY A 130 3.56 10.97 13.74
C GLY A 130 3.83 9.50 14.03
N VAL A 131 4.72 8.84 13.26
CA VAL A 131 5.12 7.45 13.53
C VAL A 131 5.83 7.35 14.88
N ALA A 132 6.76 8.26 15.17
CA ALA A 132 7.50 8.25 16.43
C ALA A 132 6.57 8.54 17.63
N ALA A 133 5.62 9.45 17.48
CA ALA A 133 4.61 9.76 18.50
C ALA A 133 3.78 8.53 18.86
N ALA A 134 3.26 7.81 17.87
CA ALA A 134 2.48 6.60 18.11
C ALA A 134 3.32 5.47 18.73
N ILE A 135 4.56 5.27 18.29
CA ILE A 135 5.48 4.28 18.89
C ILE A 135 5.72 4.63 20.37
N ARG A 136 5.99 5.88 20.70
CA ARG A 136 6.16 6.31 22.11
C ARG A 136 4.92 5.99 22.93
N LYS A 137 3.73 6.31 22.42
CA LYS A 137 2.46 6.10 23.11
C LYS A 137 2.15 4.61 23.32
N PHE A 138 2.25 3.79 22.29
CA PHE A 138 1.77 2.41 22.33
C PHE A 138 2.83 1.40 22.79
N ILE A 139 4.11 1.66 22.52
CA ILE A 139 5.19 0.73 22.86
C ILE A 139 5.87 1.12 24.17
N PHE A 140 6.15 2.40 24.37
CA PHE A 140 6.90 2.85 25.56
C PHE A 140 6.00 3.39 26.68
N GLY A 141 4.70 3.55 26.46
CA GLY A 141 3.76 4.01 27.48
C GLY A 141 3.98 5.47 27.90
N SER A 142 4.71 6.25 27.11
CA SER A 142 4.97 7.67 27.40
C SER A 142 3.73 8.47 26.97
N SER A 143 3.00 9.02 27.94
CA SER A 143 2.11 10.16 27.68
C SER A 143 2.99 11.33 27.24
N GLU A 144 2.61 12.04 26.19
CA GLU A 144 3.23 13.32 25.87
C GLU A 144 3.09 14.27 27.08
N GLU A 145 4.21 14.75 27.61
CA GLU A 145 4.26 15.99 28.38
C GLU A 145 4.40 17.18 27.43
#